data_f9908fc138c74746036358e279a18755
#
_entry.id   f9908fc138c74746036358e279a18755
#
_cell.length_a   1.000
_cell.length_b   1.000
_cell.length_c   1.000
_cell.angle_alpha   90.00
_cell.angle_beta   90.00
_cell.angle_gamma   90.00
#
_symmetry.space_group_name_H-M   'P 1'
#
loop_
_entity.id
_entity.type
_entity.pdbx_description
1 polymer ?
#
loop_
_entity_poly.entity_id
_entity_poly.type
_entity_poly.pdbx_seq_one_letter_code
_entity_poly.pdbx_strand_id
1 'polypeptide(L)'
;MSMSDPIADMLTRIRNAQMVEKVSVTMPSSKVKVAIAQVLKDEGYIDDFAVKTEGAKIELNIALKYYAGRPVIERLERVSKPGLRVYRGRNDIPVVMNGLGVAIVSTPKGVMTDRKARATGVGGEVICYVA
;
A
#
# COMPACT_ATOMS: atom_id res chain seq x y z
N MET A 1 -5.39 18.26 -13.34
CA MET A 1 -5.66 17.36 -12.22
C MET A 1 -4.59 17.50 -11.16
N SER A 2 -4.94 17.86 -10.00
CA SER A 2 -3.98 17.98 -8.93
C SER A 2 -3.59 16.61 -8.37
N MET A 3 -2.36 16.49 -7.95
CA MET A 3 -1.86 15.30 -7.27
C MET A 3 -2.16 15.42 -5.77
N SER A 4 -3.43 15.66 -5.45
CA SER A 4 -3.86 15.86 -4.06
C SER A 4 -3.80 14.61 -3.22
N ASP A 5 -3.72 13.42 -3.83
CA ASP A 5 -3.59 12.15 -3.13
C ASP A 5 -2.53 11.27 -3.79
N PRO A 6 -1.26 11.45 -3.41
CA PRO A 6 -0.17 10.64 -3.97
C PRO A 6 -0.31 9.14 -3.70
N ILE A 7 -0.93 8.76 -2.59
CA ILE A 7 -1.16 7.35 -2.26
C ILE A 7 -2.19 6.75 -3.21
N ALA A 8 -3.28 7.45 -3.48
CA ALA A 8 -4.27 7.00 -4.45
C ALA A 8 -3.64 6.84 -5.83
N ASP A 9 -2.75 7.76 -6.22
CA ASP A 9 -2.00 7.66 -7.47
C ASP A 9 -1.14 6.39 -7.50
N MET A 10 -0.45 6.11 -6.41
CA MET A 10 0.36 4.89 -6.28
C MET A 10 -0.50 3.63 -6.50
N LEU A 11 -1.63 3.54 -5.82
CA LEU A 11 -2.51 2.38 -5.95
C LEU A 11 -3.07 2.25 -7.37
N THR A 12 -3.41 3.37 -7.98
CA THR A 12 -3.90 3.38 -9.36
C THR A 12 -2.83 2.91 -10.35
N ARG A 13 -1.59 3.36 -10.17
CA ARG A 13 -0.47 2.92 -11.02
C ARG A 13 -0.24 1.41 -10.91
N ILE A 14 -0.32 0.87 -9.70
CA ILE A 14 -0.19 -0.57 -9.48
C ILE A 14 -1.31 -1.32 -10.19
N ARG A 15 -2.57 -0.90 -10.00
CA ARG A 15 -3.71 -1.54 -10.65
C ARG A 15 -3.61 -1.51 -12.17
N ASN A 16 -3.29 -0.35 -12.73
CA ASN A 16 -3.18 -0.20 -14.18
C ASN A 16 -2.05 -1.05 -14.76
N ALA A 17 -0.91 -1.10 -14.08
CA ALA A 17 0.21 -1.92 -14.53
C ALA A 17 -0.14 -3.41 -14.52
N GLN A 18 -0.89 -3.86 -13.52
CA GLN A 18 -1.35 -5.25 -13.44
C GLN A 18 -2.33 -5.60 -14.55
N MET A 19 -3.19 -4.66 -14.94
CA MET A 19 -4.17 -4.88 -16.01
C MET A 19 -3.50 -5.17 -17.35
N VAL A 20 -2.33 -4.58 -17.61
CA VAL A 20 -1.57 -4.81 -18.85
C VAL A 20 -0.37 -5.74 -18.61
N GLU A 21 -0.36 -6.43 -17.50
CA GLU A 21 0.62 -7.45 -17.14
C GLU A 21 2.07 -6.98 -17.17
N LYS A 22 2.32 -5.75 -16.71
CA LYS A 22 3.69 -5.24 -16.60
C LYS A 22 4.46 -5.96 -15.50
N VAL A 23 5.77 -6.10 -15.71
CA VAL A 23 6.65 -6.71 -14.71
C VAL A 23 6.86 -5.76 -13.53
N SER A 24 6.95 -4.47 -13.81
CA SER A 24 7.21 -3.47 -12.79
C SER A 24 6.50 -2.16 -13.08
N VAL A 25 6.43 -1.32 -12.05
CA VAL A 25 5.85 0.02 -12.16
C VAL A 25 6.75 1.00 -11.42
N THR A 26 6.91 2.20 -12.00
CA THR A 26 7.77 3.25 -11.45
C THR A 26 6.91 4.48 -11.13
N MET A 27 7.27 5.16 -10.05
CA MET A 27 6.57 6.35 -9.60
C MET A 27 7.50 7.24 -8.79
N PRO A 28 7.16 8.54 -8.62
CA PRO A 28 7.91 9.36 -7.67
C PRO A 28 7.82 8.76 -6.27
N SER A 29 8.96 8.71 -5.57
CA SER A 29 9.02 8.11 -4.24
C SER A 29 8.66 9.10 -3.13
N SER A 30 8.24 8.55 -2.00
CA SER A 30 8.10 9.27 -0.74
C SER A 30 8.27 8.27 0.39
N LYS A 31 8.50 8.76 1.61
CA LYS A 31 8.66 7.89 2.76
C LYS A 31 7.45 7.01 2.99
N VAL A 32 6.25 7.56 2.82
CA VAL A 32 5.00 6.80 3.01
C VAL A 32 4.87 5.72 1.94
N LYS A 33 5.15 6.05 0.69
CA LYS A 33 5.07 5.07 -0.41
C LYS A 33 6.04 3.92 -0.20
N VAL A 34 7.26 4.21 0.24
CA VAL A 34 8.26 3.18 0.55
C VAL A 34 7.77 2.29 1.69
N ALA A 35 7.19 2.88 2.73
CA ALA A 35 6.65 2.13 3.86
C ALA A 35 5.50 1.21 3.42
N ILE A 36 4.62 1.69 2.55
CA ILE A 36 3.54 0.88 1.98
C ILE A 36 4.10 -0.27 1.16
N ALA A 37 5.10 0.01 0.31
CA ALA A 37 5.75 -1.02 -0.49
C ALA A 37 6.39 -2.10 0.38
N GLN A 38 7.01 -1.70 1.48
CA GLN A 38 7.61 -2.65 2.42
C GLN A 38 6.55 -3.59 3.02
N VAL A 39 5.40 -3.04 3.41
CA VAL A 39 4.29 -3.86 3.92
C VAL A 39 3.80 -4.83 2.84
N LEU A 40 3.61 -4.35 1.61
CA LEU A 40 3.17 -5.20 0.50
C LEU A 40 4.15 -6.33 0.24
N LYS A 41 5.44 -6.06 0.30
CA LYS A 41 6.48 -7.07 0.13
C LYS A 41 6.45 -8.09 1.27
N ASP A 42 6.40 -7.62 2.50
CA ASP A 42 6.40 -8.50 3.69
C ASP A 42 5.18 -9.41 3.72
N GLU A 43 4.04 -8.93 3.22
CA GLU A 43 2.81 -9.72 3.15
C GLU A 43 2.71 -10.58 1.89
N GLY A 44 3.71 -10.51 1.01
CA GLY A 44 3.76 -11.34 -0.18
C GLY A 44 2.91 -10.86 -1.35
N TYR A 45 2.50 -9.59 -1.37
CA TYR A 45 1.69 -9.04 -2.45
C TYR A 45 2.51 -8.54 -3.64
N ILE A 46 3.77 -8.20 -3.42
CA ILE A 46 4.70 -7.82 -4.48
C ILE A 46 6.00 -8.62 -4.32
N ASP A 47 6.76 -8.74 -5.41
CA ASP A 47 8.03 -9.47 -5.35
C ASP A 47 9.11 -8.66 -4.64
N ASP A 48 9.25 -7.40 -4.99
CA ASP A 48 10.29 -6.55 -4.44
C ASP A 48 10.01 -5.09 -4.77
N PHE A 49 10.79 -4.20 -4.21
CA PHE A 49 10.80 -2.81 -4.58
C PHE A 49 12.19 -2.24 -4.42
N ALA A 50 12.48 -1.15 -5.14
CA ALA A 50 13.76 -0.47 -5.04
C ALA A 50 13.54 1.04 -5.14
N VAL A 51 14.36 1.79 -4.43
CA VAL A 51 14.36 3.25 -4.51
C VAL A 51 15.60 3.66 -5.30
N LYS A 52 15.39 4.44 -6.34
CA LYS A 52 16.47 4.90 -7.21
C LYS A 52 16.57 6.41 -7.13
N THR A 53 17.74 6.90 -6.80
CA THR A 53 18.01 8.34 -6.75
C THR A 53 18.82 8.73 -7.97
N GLU A 54 18.32 9.70 -8.72
CA GLU A 54 19.00 10.20 -9.92
C GLU A 54 18.92 11.73 -9.89
N GLY A 55 20.00 12.35 -9.45
CA GLY A 55 20.04 13.80 -9.23
C GLY A 55 19.05 14.20 -8.13
N ALA A 56 18.15 15.13 -8.45
CA ALA A 56 17.09 15.55 -7.54
C ALA A 56 15.87 14.65 -7.57
N LYS A 57 15.83 13.68 -8.50
CA LYS A 57 14.71 12.75 -8.63
C LYS A 57 14.92 11.51 -7.78
N ILE A 58 13.88 11.16 -7.02
CA ILE A 58 13.84 9.90 -6.27
C ILE A 58 12.64 9.12 -6.79
N GLU A 59 12.90 7.94 -7.32
CA GLU A 59 11.86 7.09 -7.89
C GLU A 59 11.74 5.78 -7.12
N LEU A 60 10.50 5.33 -6.97
CA LEU A 60 10.18 4.03 -6.41
C LEU A 60 9.80 3.10 -7.55
N ASN A 61 10.49 1.97 -7.63
CA ASN A 61 10.20 0.93 -8.61
C ASN A 61 9.67 -0.29 -7.85
N ILE A 62 8.50 -0.78 -8.27
CA ILE A 62 7.86 -1.93 -7.63
C ILE A 62 7.82 -3.08 -8.63
N ALA A 63 8.40 -4.21 -8.25
CA ALA A 63 8.32 -5.44 -9.02
C ALA A 63 7.00 -6.15 -8.68
N LEU A 64 6.12 -6.23 -9.64
CA LEU A 64 4.79 -6.81 -9.46
C LEU A 64 4.87 -8.34 -9.40
N LYS A 65 3.92 -8.93 -8.70
CA LYS A 65 3.90 -10.37 -8.48
C LYS A 65 2.68 -11.00 -9.14
N TYR A 66 2.91 -12.09 -9.87
CA TYR A 66 1.87 -12.83 -10.54
C TYR A 66 1.95 -14.29 -10.15
N TYR A 67 0.80 -14.96 -10.14
CA TYR A 67 0.74 -16.39 -9.91
C TYR A 67 -0.25 -17.02 -10.90
N ALA A 68 0.22 -18.02 -11.63
CA ALA A 68 -0.58 -18.69 -12.65
C ALA A 68 -1.21 -17.72 -13.67
N GLY A 69 -0.45 -16.70 -14.08
CA GLY A 69 -0.88 -15.70 -15.05
C GLY A 69 -1.80 -14.62 -14.50
N ARG A 70 -2.00 -14.56 -13.19
CA ARG A 70 -2.88 -13.58 -12.55
C ARG A 70 -2.13 -12.74 -11.54
N PRO A 71 -2.48 -11.45 -11.40
CA PRO A 71 -1.90 -10.63 -10.34
C PRO A 71 -2.22 -11.21 -8.97
N VAL A 72 -1.24 -11.17 -8.07
CA VAL A 72 -1.44 -11.61 -6.68
C VAL A 72 -2.39 -10.67 -5.96
N ILE A 73 -2.27 -9.35 -6.23
CA ILE A 73 -3.19 -8.37 -5.66
C ILE A 73 -4.49 -8.39 -6.48
N GLU A 74 -5.58 -8.79 -5.85
CA GLU A 74 -6.90 -8.80 -6.47
C GLU A 74 -7.71 -7.56 -6.13
N ARG A 75 -7.48 -7.00 -4.93
CA ARG A 75 -8.21 -5.85 -4.40
C ARG A 75 -7.24 -4.85 -3.82
N LEU A 76 -7.36 -3.60 -4.22
CA LEU A 76 -6.49 -2.53 -3.74
C LEU A 76 -7.33 -1.26 -3.68
N GLU A 77 -7.80 -0.90 -2.48
CA GLU A 77 -8.74 0.20 -2.27
C GLU A 77 -8.18 1.26 -1.34
N ARG A 78 -8.25 2.51 -1.77
CA ARG A 78 -7.95 3.66 -0.93
C ARG A 78 -9.08 3.85 0.07
N VAL A 79 -8.77 4.00 1.35
CA VAL A 79 -9.76 4.20 2.41
C VAL A 79 -9.73 5.64 2.91
N SER A 80 -8.66 6.05 3.57
CA SER A 80 -8.51 7.41 4.05
C SER A 80 -8.07 8.32 2.90
N LYS A 81 -8.74 9.46 2.75
CA LYS A 81 -8.47 10.40 1.65
C LYS A 81 -8.24 11.79 2.21
N PRO A 82 -7.55 12.69 1.48
CA PRO A 82 -7.35 14.06 1.96
C PRO A 82 -8.64 14.79 2.32
N GLY A 83 -9.72 14.54 1.56
CA GLY A 83 -11.02 15.16 1.84
C GLY A 83 -11.85 14.43 2.88
N LEU A 84 -11.46 13.22 3.27
CA LEU A 84 -12.20 12.41 4.24
C LEU A 84 -11.23 11.45 4.92
N ARG A 85 -10.60 11.90 6.00
CA ARG A 85 -9.67 11.06 6.76
C ARG A 85 -10.41 10.02 7.58
N VAL A 86 -9.86 8.81 7.62
CA VAL A 86 -10.43 7.68 8.36
C VAL A 86 -9.42 7.21 9.40
N TYR A 87 -9.75 7.41 10.66
CA TYR A 87 -8.94 6.97 11.79
C TYR A 87 -9.69 5.92 12.59
N ARG A 88 -8.99 4.92 13.11
CA ARG A 88 -9.58 3.88 13.95
C ARG A 88 -8.69 3.63 15.16
N GLY A 89 -9.31 3.50 16.31
CA GLY A 89 -8.61 3.08 17.52
C GLY A 89 -8.22 1.61 17.45
N ARG A 90 -7.35 1.18 18.36
CA ARG A 90 -6.80 -0.19 18.36
C ARG A 90 -7.87 -1.29 18.39
N ASN A 91 -9.03 -1.01 18.95
CA ASN A 91 -10.13 -1.97 19.06
C ASN A 91 -11.09 -1.94 17.87
N ASP A 92 -10.93 -0.93 16.99
CA ASP A 92 -11.86 -0.69 15.88
C ASP A 92 -11.19 -0.82 14.51
N ILE A 93 -9.98 -1.34 14.46
CA ILE A 93 -9.26 -1.54 13.20
C ILE A 93 -9.99 -2.61 12.37
N PRO A 94 -10.35 -2.30 11.11
CA PRO A 94 -11.13 -3.23 10.30
C PRO A 94 -10.37 -4.50 9.96
N VAL A 95 -11.13 -5.57 9.78
CA VAL A 95 -10.63 -6.86 9.29
C VAL A 95 -11.08 -6.99 7.84
N VAL A 96 -10.13 -7.21 6.93
CA VAL A 96 -10.39 -7.27 5.49
C VAL A 96 -10.66 -8.70 5.07
N MET A 97 -11.82 -8.94 4.44
CA MET A 97 -12.20 -10.27 3.91
C MET A 97 -11.99 -11.39 4.93
N ASN A 98 -12.49 -11.18 6.15
CA ASN A 98 -12.40 -12.15 7.25
C ASN A 98 -10.96 -12.59 7.57
N GLY A 99 -10.01 -11.69 7.35
CA GLY A 99 -8.59 -11.99 7.62
C GLY A 99 -7.81 -12.52 6.43
N LEU A 100 -8.45 -12.69 5.27
CA LEU A 100 -7.76 -13.11 4.05
C LEU A 100 -6.97 -11.97 3.41
N GLY A 101 -7.39 -10.72 3.67
CA GLY A 101 -6.67 -9.54 3.23
C GLY A 101 -6.09 -8.77 4.41
N VAL A 102 -5.51 -7.61 4.13
CA VAL A 102 -4.95 -6.74 5.14
C VAL A 102 -5.39 -5.30 4.94
N ALA A 103 -5.50 -4.56 6.04
CA ALA A 103 -5.58 -3.12 6.00
C ALA A 103 -4.17 -2.58 6.30
N ILE A 104 -3.74 -1.59 5.55
CA ILE A 104 -2.47 -0.90 5.83
C ILE A 104 -2.81 0.33 6.65
N VAL A 105 -2.21 0.44 7.83
CA VAL A 105 -2.53 1.47 8.82
C VAL A 105 -1.28 2.28 9.14
N SER A 106 -1.43 3.59 9.13
CA SER A 106 -0.36 4.49 9.58
C SER A 106 -0.57 4.78 11.06
N THR A 107 0.37 4.32 11.88
CA THR A 107 0.31 4.43 13.33
C THR A 107 1.46 5.29 13.85
N PRO A 108 1.41 5.74 15.13
CA PRO A 108 2.55 6.44 15.72
C PRO A 108 3.84 5.61 15.73
N LYS A 109 3.74 4.30 15.58
CA LYS A 109 4.90 3.39 15.53
C LYS A 109 5.29 2.99 14.11
N GLY A 110 4.68 3.61 13.09
CA GLY A 110 4.97 3.37 11.69
C GLY A 110 3.80 2.82 10.91
N VAL A 111 4.02 2.59 9.64
CA VAL A 111 3.04 1.99 8.73
C VAL A 111 3.10 0.49 8.90
N MET A 112 1.96 -0.14 9.12
CA MET A 112 1.90 -1.59 9.40
C MET A 112 0.55 -2.16 8.98
N THR A 113 0.44 -3.49 9.05
CA THR A 113 -0.82 -4.17 8.80
C THR A 113 -1.76 -4.00 9.99
N ASP A 114 -3.06 -4.25 9.74
CA ASP A 114 -4.07 -4.27 10.79
C ASP A 114 -3.72 -5.30 11.88
N ARG A 115 -3.22 -6.47 11.48
CA ARG A 115 -2.84 -7.53 12.44
C ARG A 115 -1.74 -7.06 13.36
N LYS A 116 -0.70 -6.44 12.80
CA LYS A 116 0.42 -5.94 13.59
C LYS A 116 -0.01 -4.79 14.50
N ALA A 117 -0.86 -3.90 13.99
CA ALA A 117 -1.40 -2.80 14.78
C ALA A 117 -2.19 -3.31 15.99
N ARG A 118 -3.06 -4.30 15.80
CA ARG A 118 -3.80 -4.93 16.89
C ARG A 118 -2.87 -5.61 17.89
N ALA A 119 -1.89 -6.35 17.40
CA ALA A 119 -0.91 -7.03 18.26
C ALA A 119 -0.06 -6.05 19.06
N THR A 120 0.26 -4.90 18.47
CA THR A 120 1.04 -3.86 19.13
C THR A 120 0.18 -2.99 20.05
N GLY A 121 -1.15 -3.02 19.87
CA GLY A 121 -2.08 -2.24 20.68
C GLY A 121 -2.18 -0.79 20.27
N VAL A 122 -2.00 -0.49 18.99
CA VAL A 122 -2.07 0.89 18.47
C VAL A 122 -3.14 1.00 17.39
N GLY A 123 -3.73 2.18 17.29
CA GLY A 123 -4.61 2.54 16.19
C GLY A 123 -3.95 3.58 15.31
N GLY A 124 -4.65 4.02 14.29
CA GLY A 124 -4.15 5.04 13.39
C GLY A 124 -5.04 5.28 12.19
N GLU A 125 -4.44 5.87 11.16
CA GLU A 125 -5.14 6.18 9.92
C GLU A 125 -5.16 4.93 9.02
N VAL A 126 -6.36 4.52 8.62
CA VAL A 126 -6.50 3.38 7.70
C VAL A 126 -6.26 3.87 6.28
N ILE A 127 -5.10 3.52 5.73
CA ILE A 127 -4.65 4.00 4.42
C ILE A 127 -5.41 3.32 3.30
N CYS A 128 -5.40 1.99 3.29
CA CYS A 128 -5.99 1.21 2.20
C CYS A 128 -6.27 -0.22 2.63
N TYR A 129 -7.06 -0.90 1.81
CA TYR A 129 -7.28 -2.35 1.92
C TYR A 129 -6.58 -3.06 0.78
N VAL A 130 -5.98 -4.21 1.06
CA VAL A 130 -5.30 -5.05 0.09
C VAL A 130 -5.75 -6.49 0.28
N ALA A 131 -6.09 -7.12 -0.81
CA ALA A 131 -6.43 -8.54 -0.79
C ALA A 131 -6.06 -9.23 -2.12
#